data_42e81224dc2baf0933a430a8d99fb957
#
_entry.id   42e81224dc2baf0933a430a8d99fb957
#
_cell.length_a   1.000
_cell.length_b   1.000
_cell.length_c   1.000
_cell.angle_alpha   90.00
_cell.angle_beta   90.00
_cell.angle_gamma   90.00
#
_symmetry.space_group_name_H-M   'P 1'
#
loop_
_entity.id
_entity.type
_entity.pdbx_description
1 polymer ?
#
loop_
_entity_poly.entity_id
_entity_poly.type
_entity_poly.pdbx_seq_one_letter_code
_entity_poly.pdbx_strand_id
1 'polypeptide(L)'
;MKPTKHATTNYRMIRPFLDAVDASPEHSRRFLSGAYMPLSMEYLGYTFHGGKVYAIAHYGEQNGVMMRDPDMTISVDHKAGTVDPLTYQNDYMGQYSEVYGTNDDGRETYRPQLRADLDRFLWQWLKNIQDQQFSPDVYEPDETGEDDFSDVNPAEVRAALEAGGSGFVDQVMVDVERIAAANAADAPDVPDWTQYALFS
;
A
#
# COMPACT_ATOMS: atom_id res chain seq x y z
N MET A 1 -17.19 -11.74 -3.92
CA MET A 1 -16.91 -11.95 -5.38
C MET A 1 -16.22 -13.29 -5.57
N LYS A 2 -16.39 -13.98 -6.73
CA LYS A 2 -15.68 -15.24 -6.99
C LYS A 2 -14.18 -14.98 -7.17
N PRO A 3 -13.28 -15.75 -6.51
CA PRO A 3 -11.84 -15.61 -6.69
C PRO A 3 -11.41 -15.81 -8.14
N THR A 4 -10.33 -15.13 -8.54
CA THR A 4 -9.66 -15.32 -9.81
C THR A 4 -8.91 -16.66 -9.84
N LYS A 5 -8.39 -17.05 -10.99
CA LYS A 5 -7.75 -18.37 -11.19
C LYS A 5 -6.54 -18.58 -10.27
N HIS A 6 -5.72 -17.55 -10.05
CA HIS A 6 -4.48 -17.64 -9.30
C HIS A 6 -4.58 -17.07 -7.88
N ALA A 7 -5.74 -16.50 -7.47
CA ALA A 7 -5.93 -15.78 -6.21
C ALA A 7 -5.36 -16.50 -4.97
N THR A 8 -5.63 -17.80 -4.81
CA THR A 8 -5.11 -18.61 -3.69
C THR A 8 -3.62 -18.93 -3.84
N THR A 9 -3.16 -19.14 -5.07
CA THR A 9 -1.72 -19.40 -5.31
C THR A 9 -0.91 -18.14 -5.05
N ASN A 10 -1.37 -17.00 -5.55
CA ASN A 10 -0.77 -15.69 -5.31
C ASN A 10 -0.70 -15.40 -3.80
N TYR A 11 -1.79 -15.67 -3.07
CA TYR A 11 -1.82 -15.50 -1.62
C TYR A 11 -0.72 -16.34 -0.92
N ARG A 12 -0.60 -17.62 -1.25
CA ARG A 12 0.42 -18.50 -0.63
C ARG A 12 1.84 -18.03 -0.91
N MET A 13 2.10 -17.50 -2.10
CA MET A 13 3.42 -17.03 -2.50
C MET A 13 3.79 -15.71 -1.82
N ILE A 14 2.84 -14.77 -1.70
CA ILE A 14 3.10 -13.43 -1.17
C ILE A 14 2.97 -13.35 0.35
N ARG A 15 2.20 -14.24 0.98
CA ARG A 15 1.89 -14.18 2.41
C ARG A 15 3.11 -13.98 3.33
N PRO A 16 4.25 -14.70 3.16
CA PRO A 16 5.40 -14.50 4.04
C PRO A 16 5.93 -13.06 4.03
N PHE A 17 5.86 -12.40 2.88
CA PHE A 17 6.25 -10.99 2.74
C PHE A 17 5.22 -10.07 3.40
N LEU A 18 3.92 -10.36 3.27
CA LEU A 18 2.85 -9.60 3.93
C LEU A 18 2.97 -9.71 5.45
N ASP A 19 3.25 -10.91 5.98
CA ASP A 19 3.46 -11.14 7.41
C ASP A 19 4.66 -10.30 7.93
N ALA A 20 5.73 -10.16 7.14
CA ALA A 20 6.88 -9.33 7.46
C ALA A 20 6.56 -7.82 7.42
N VAL A 21 5.73 -7.38 6.47
CA VAL A 21 5.22 -5.99 6.39
C VAL A 21 4.33 -5.67 7.60
N ASP A 22 3.39 -6.57 7.92
CA ASP A 22 2.48 -6.39 9.05
C ASP A 22 3.23 -6.36 10.41
N ALA A 23 4.38 -7.03 10.50
CA ALA A 23 5.24 -7.02 11.70
C ALA A 23 6.13 -5.77 11.79
N SER A 24 6.23 -4.96 10.72
CA SER A 24 7.01 -3.72 10.72
C SER A 24 6.26 -2.61 11.44
N PRO A 25 6.92 -1.80 12.27
CA PRO A 25 6.32 -0.60 12.86
C PRO A 25 5.80 0.40 11.82
N GLU A 26 6.48 0.48 10.69
CA GLU A 26 6.14 1.38 9.58
C GLU A 26 5.11 0.80 8.63
N HIS A 27 4.70 -0.47 8.85
CA HIS A 27 3.83 -1.22 7.94
C HIS A 27 4.33 -1.23 6.49
N SER A 28 5.64 -1.19 6.31
CA SER A 28 6.34 -1.26 5.03
C SER A 28 7.62 -2.07 5.15
N ARG A 29 8.12 -2.60 4.02
CA ARG A 29 9.42 -3.29 3.92
C ARG A 29 9.96 -3.15 2.52
N ARG A 30 11.29 -3.08 2.45
CA ARG A 30 12.05 -3.10 1.21
C ARG A 30 12.95 -4.33 1.20
N PHE A 31 12.48 -5.39 0.57
CA PHE A 31 13.17 -6.68 0.51
C PHE A 31 14.29 -6.66 -0.52
N LEU A 32 15.39 -7.34 -0.20
CA LEU A 32 16.60 -7.35 -1.01
C LEU A 32 16.88 -8.76 -1.55
N SER A 33 17.45 -8.82 -2.77
CA SER A 33 17.98 -10.06 -3.35
C SER A 33 19.13 -9.76 -4.31
N GLY A 34 20.36 -9.91 -3.84
CA GLY A 34 21.56 -9.76 -4.65
C GLY A 34 21.62 -8.42 -5.40
N ALA A 35 21.72 -8.50 -6.74
CA ALA A 35 21.80 -7.34 -7.62
C ALA A 35 20.44 -6.93 -8.25
N TYR A 36 19.36 -7.59 -7.88
CA TYR A 36 18.03 -7.24 -8.37
C TYR A 36 17.51 -5.96 -7.71
N MET A 37 16.62 -5.24 -8.41
CA MET A 37 15.93 -4.08 -7.84
C MET A 37 15.17 -4.53 -6.59
N PRO A 38 15.26 -3.79 -5.48
CA PRO A 38 14.54 -4.09 -4.26
C PRO A 38 13.03 -4.22 -4.50
N LEU A 39 12.39 -5.15 -3.79
CA LEU A 39 10.95 -5.30 -3.76
C LEU A 39 10.38 -4.50 -2.60
N SER A 40 9.69 -3.42 -2.89
CA SER A 40 9.02 -2.60 -1.88
C SER A 40 7.60 -3.09 -1.68
N MET A 41 7.19 -3.22 -0.42
CA MET A 41 5.81 -3.54 -0.06
C MET A 41 5.37 -2.67 1.11
N GLU A 42 4.11 -2.19 1.02
CA GLU A 42 3.52 -1.26 1.98
C GLU A 42 2.05 -1.60 2.20
N TYR A 43 1.60 -1.52 3.45
CA TYR A 43 0.20 -1.61 3.80
C TYR A 43 -0.48 -0.25 3.61
N LEU A 44 -1.57 -0.22 2.85
CA LEU A 44 -2.28 1.00 2.47
C LEU A 44 -3.64 1.18 3.18
N GLY A 45 -4.08 0.20 3.97
CA GLY A 45 -5.38 0.26 4.63
C GLY A 45 -6.32 -0.90 4.25
N TYR A 46 -7.62 -0.63 4.21
CA TYR A 46 -8.65 -1.63 3.93
C TYR A 46 -9.48 -1.27 2.71
N THR A 47 -9.94 -2.30 1.98
CA THR A 47 -11.02 -2.13 1.01
C THR A 47 -12.34 -1.94 1.74
N PHE A 48 -13.35 -1.42 1.02
CA PHE A 48 -14.73 -1.32 1.51
C PHE A 48 -15.30 -2.67 2.00
N HIS A 49 -14.81 -3.80 1.50
CA HIS A 49 -15.24 -5.15 1.89
C HIS A 49 -14.35 -5.78 2.99
N GLY A 50 -13.45 -5.02 3.61
CA GLY A 50 -12.65 -5.44 4.75
C GLY A 50 -11.38 -6.24 4.39
N GLY A 51 -11.03 -6.37 3.12
CA GLY A 51 -9.72 -6.91 2.72
C GLY A 51 -8.61 -5.89 2.98
N LYS A 52 -7.46 -6.30 3.51
CA LYS A 52 -6.28 -5.44 3.62
C LYS A 52 -5.75 -5.08 2.23
N VAL A 53 -5.32 -3.84 2.05
CA VAL A 53 -4.74 -3.34 0.80
C VAL A 53 -3.25 -3.15 0.99
N TYR A 54 -2.47 -3.64 0.02
CA TYR A 54 -1.02 -3.45 -0.01
C TYR A 54 -0.59 -2.95 -1.39
N ALA A 55 0.43 -2.10 -1.41
CA ALA A 55 1.24 -1.84 -2.59
C ALA A 55 2.36 -2.87 -2.66
N ILE A 56 2.71 -3.27 -3.87
CA ILE A 56 3.88 -4.09 -4.20
C ILE A 56 4.55 -3.49 -5.43
N ALA A 57 5.83 -3.14 -5.34
CA ALA A 57 6.53 -2.42 -6.40
C ALA A 57 8.02 -2.76 -6.49
N HIS A 58 8.55 -2.64 -7.70
CA HIS A 58 9.96 -2.34 -7.94
C HIS A 58 10.09 -0.89 -8.38
N TYR A 59 11.15 -0.23 -7.96
CA TYR A 59 11.45 1.14 -8.35
C TYR A 59 12.80 1.19 -9.04
N GLY A 60 12.80 1.68 -10.30
CA GLY A 60 14.01 2.07 -11.01
C GLY A 60 14.24 3.57 -10.92
N GLU A 61 15.35 4.03 -11.47
CA GLU A 61 15.68 5.45 -11.56
C GLU A 61 15.93 5.84 -13.02
N GLN A 62 15.37 6.97 -13.43
CA GLN A 62 15.63 7.58 -14.73
C GLN A 62 15.86 9.09 -14.56
N ASN A 63 17.05 9.54 -14.89
CA ASN A 63 17.44 10.97 -14.78
C ASN A 63 17.23 11.56 -13.37
N GLY A 64 17.48 10.80 -12.31
CA GLY A 64 17.26 11.21 -10.93
C GLY A 64 15.80 11.15 -10.47
N VAL A 65 14.89 10.63 -11.29
CA VAL A 65 13.48 10.44 -10.96
C VAL A 65 13.21 8.96 -10.70
N MET A 66 12.56 8.68 -9.57
CA MET A 66 12.12 7.32 -9.23
C MET A 66 10.96 6.91 -10.13
N MET A 67 11.07 5.73 -10.76
CA MET A 67 10.12 5.20 -11.73
C MET A 67 9.56 3.86 -11.23
N ARG A 68 8.24 3.69 -11.27
CA ARG A 68 7.56 2.42 -10.95
C ARG A 68 7.76 1.40 -12.07
N ASP A 69 8.21 0.16 -11.73
CA ASP A 69 8.56 -0.86 -12.74
C ASP A 69 8.49 -2.31 -12.20
N PRO A 70 7.34 -2.89 -12.01
CA PRO A 70 6.00 -2.32 -11.93
C PRO A 70 5.61 -1.90 -10.50
N ASP A 71 4.42 -1.31 -10.38
CA ASP A 71 3.71 -1.09 -9.13
C ASP A 71 2.29 -1.68 -9.26
N MET A 72 1.86 -2.43 -8.26
CA MET A 72 0.50 -2.95 -8.15
C MET A 72 -0.07 -2.69 -6.77
N THR A 73 -1.35 -2.32 -6.71
CA THR A 73 -2.11 -2.47 -5.46
C THR A 73 -2.94 -3.75 -5.50
N ILE A 74 -2.96 -4.44 -4.37
CA ILE A 74 -3.65 -5.71 -4.20
C ILE A 74 -4.54 -5.67 -2.95
N SER A 75 -5.69 -6.32 -3.02
CA SER A 75 -6.54 -6.60 -1.86
C SER A 75 -6.30 -8.03 -1.37
N VAL A 76 -6.10 -8.18 -0.07
CA VAL A 76 -5.80 -9.47 0.56
C VAL A 76 -6.91 -9.83 1.54
N ASP A 77 -7.55 -10.97 1.31
CA ASP A 77 -8.46 -11.60 2.28
C ASP A 77 -7.72 -12.75 2.98
N HIS A 78 -7.19 -12.47 4.17
CA HIS A 78 -6.48 -13.47 4.97
C HIS A 78 -7.37 -14.63 5.42
N LYS A 79 -8.67 -14.38 5.62
CA LYS A 79 -9.64 -15.41 6.04
C LYS A 79 -9.95 -16.38 4.90
N ALA A 80 -10.13 -15.85 3.70
CA ALA A 80 -10.35 -16.66 2.50
C ALA A 80 -9.05 -17.22 1.92
N GLY A 81 -7.89 -16.66 2.28
CA GLY A 81 -6.59 -17.01 1.71
C GLY A 81 -6.49 -16.64 0.24
N THR A 82 -6.92 -15.44 -0.12
CA THR A 82 -6.96 -14.97 -1.51
C THR A 82 -6.39 -13.56 -1.66
N VAL A 83 -5.84 -13.30 -2.85
CA VAL A 83 -5.36 -11.98 -3.29
C VAL A 83 -6.13 -11.58 -4.54
N ASP A 84 -6.51 -10.32 -4.61
CA ASP A 84 -7.21 -9.70 -5.73
C ASP A 84 -6.46 -8.45 -6.20
N PRO A 85 -6.03 -8.37 -7.48
CA PRO A 85 -5.36 -7.17 -7.99
C PRO A 85 -6.37 -6.03 -8.14
N LEU A 86 -5.94 -4.82 -7.78
CA LEU A 86 -6.75 -3.60 -7.87
C LEU A 86 -6.24 -2.67 -8.96
N THR A 87 -4.93 -2.38 -8.96
CA THR A 87 -4.30 -1.46 -9.92
C THR A 87 -3.00 -2.04 -10.46
N TYR A 88 -2.53 -1.48 -11.56
CA TYR A 88 -1.22 -1.71 -12.14
C TYR A 88 -0.69 -0.41 -12.73
N GLN A 89 0.58 -0.12 -12.48
CA GLN A 89 1.29 1.03 -13.05
C GLN A 89 2.70 0.63 -13.49
N ASN A 90 3.12 1.19 -14.63
CA ASN A 90 4.49 1.14 -15.11
C ASN A 90 4.83 2.49 -15.76
N ASP A 91 5.73 3.24 -15.11
CA ASP A 91 6.04 4.62 -15.53
C ASP A 91 6.89 4.65 -16.80
N TYR A 92 7.77 3.65 -17.03
CA TYR A 92 8.55 3.55 -18.27
C TYR A 92 7.68 3.32 -19.51
N MET A 93 6.53 2.69 -19.33
CA MET A 93 5.57 2.43 -20.39
C MET A 93 4.47 3.49 -20.46
N GLY A 94 4.42 4.42 -19.50
CA GLY A 94 3.33 5.39 -19.36
C GLY A 94 1.97 4.71 -19.13
N GLN A 95 1.96 3.54 -18.48
CA GLN A 95 0.78 2.72 -18.30
C GLN A 95 0.24 2.83 -16.89
N TYR A 96 -1.07 3.10 -16.79
CA TYR A 96 -1.87 2.95 -15.57
C TYR A 96 -3.16 2.20 -15.89
N SER A 97 -3.55 1.29 -15.02
CA SER A 97 -4.79 0.51 -15.16
C SER A 97 -5.40 0.23 -13.78
N GLU A 98 -6.72 0.28 -13.70
CA GLU A 98 -7.48 -0.03 -12.49
C GLU A 98 -8.63 -0.99 -12.80
N VAL A 99 -8.86 -1.96 -11.93
CA VAL A 99 -9.92 -2.97 -12.06
C VAL A 99 -11.29 -2.38 -11.72
N TYR A 100 -11.32 -1.55 -10.68
CA TYR A 100 -12.49 -0.83 -10.21
C TYR A 100 -12.21 0.66 -10.36
N GLY A 101 -13.12 1.37 -10.96
CA GLY A 101 -12.96 2.81 -11.18
C GLY A 101 -14.29 3.50 -11.30
N THR A 102 -14.26 4.75 -11.71
CA THR A 102 -15.47 5.56 -11.97
C THR A 102 -15.39 6.08 -13.39
N ASN A 103 -16.48 6.01 -14.15
CA ASN A 103 -16.55 6.59 -15.48
C ASN A 103 -16.82 8.11 -15.41
N ASP A 104 -16.83 8.77 -16.57
CA ASP A 104 -17.06 10.23 -16.70
C ASP A 104 -18.43 10.67 -16.16
N ASP A 105 -19.40 9.77 -16.09
CA ASP A 105 -20.73 10.01 -15.51
C ASP A 105 -20.78 9.81 -13.99
N GLY A 106 -19.65 9.50 -13.33
CA GLY A 106 -19.57 9.24 -11.90
C GLY A 106 -20.07 7.84 -11.49
N ARG A 107 -20.28 6.93 -12.45
CA ARG A 107 -20.73 5.56 -12.16
C ARG A 107 -19.54 4.63 -11.93
N GLU A 108 -19.66 3.77 -10.93
CA GLU A 108 -18.67 2.72 -10.70
C GLU A 108 -18.55 1.80 -11.91
N THR A 109 -17.32 1.44 -12.23
CA THR A 109 -16.97 0.52 -13.32
C THR A 109 -16.18 -0.67 -12.77
N TYR A 110 -16.39 -1.81 -13.37
CA TYR A 110 -15.67 -3.05 -13.09
C TYR A 110 -15.16 -3.68 -14.38
N ARG A 111 -13.87 -4.02 -14.42
CA ARG A 111 -13.19 -4.55 -15.60
C ARG A 111 -12.75 -6.01 -15.35
N PRO A 112 -13.65 -7.00 -15.55
CA PRO A 112 -13.39 -8.40 -15.21
C PRO A 112 -12.24 -9.02 -16.01
N GLN A 113 -12.08 -8.65 -17.28
CA GLN A 113 -10.97 -9.15 -18.10
C GLN A 113 -9.63 -8.61 -17.60
N LEU A 114 -9.53 -7.32 -17.31
CA LEU A 114 -8.34 -6.70 -16.73
C LEU A 114 -7.98 -7.35 -15.39
N ARG A 115 -8.98 -7.60 -14.52
CA ARG A 115 -8.77 -8.31 -13.26
C ARG A 115 -8.13 -9.69 -13.47
N ALA A 116 -8.60 -10.45 -14.44
CA ALA A 116 -8.05 -11.78 -14.76
C ALA A 116 -6.63 -11.70 -15.36
N ASP A 117 -6.36 -10.68 -16.17
CA ASP A 117 -5.04 -10.45 -16.76
C ASP A 117 -4.02 -10.02 -15.69
N LEU A 118 -4.40 -9.13 -14.78
CA LEU A 118 -3.57 -8.71 -13.65
C LEU A 118 -3.34 -9.84 -12.63
N ASP A 119 -4.32 -10.72 -12.38
CA ASP A 119 -4.16 -11.92 -11.56
C ASP A 119 -3.07 -12.85 -12.13
N ARG A 120 -3.09 -13.06 -13.45
CA ARG A 120 -2.06 -13.86 -14.16
C ARG A 120 -0.70 -13.16 -14.15
N PHE A 121 -0.66 -11.84 -14.34
CA PHE A 121 0.56 -11.06 -14.26
C PHE A 121 1.18 -11.16 -12.88
N LEU A 122 0.41 -10.94 -11.82
CA LEU A 122 0.86 -11.06 -10.42
C LEU A 122 1.42 -12.46 -10.15
N TRP A 123 0.76 -13.52 -10.62
CA TRP A 123 1.26 -14.88 -10.49
C TRP A 123 2.64 -15.05 -11.15
N GLN A 124 2.82 -14.55 -12.35
CA GLN A 124 4.12 -14.63 -13.04
C GLN A 124 5.19 -13.80 -12.33
N TRP A 125 4.84 -12.62 -11.86
CA TRP A 125 5.76 -11.75 -11.15
C TRP A 125 6.20 -12.35 -9.81
N LEU A 126 5.29 -12.92 -9.03
CA LEU A 126 5.61 -13.61 -7.78
C LEU A 126 6.51 -14.85 -8.02
N LYS A 127 6.35 -15.55 -9.14
CA LYS A 127 7.31 -16.59 -9.55
C LYS A 127 8.69 -16.03 -9.82
N ASN A 128 8.79 -14.92 -10.54
CA ASN A 128 10.07 -14.26 -10.79
C ASN A 128 10.74 -13.83 -9.47
N ILE A 129 9.99 -13.29 -8.53
CA ILE A 129 10.48 -12.94 -7.18
C ILE A 129 11.07 -14.18 -6.47
N GLN A 130 10.42 -15.35 -6.56
CA GLN A 130 10.94 -16.60 -6.02
C GLN A 130 12.21 -17.07 -6.76
N ASP A 131 12.20 -17.04 -8.09
CA ASP A 131 13.35 -17.45 -8.92
C ASP A 131 14.57 -16.53 -8.69
N GLN A 132 14.33 -15.26 -8.38
CA GLN A 132 15.32 -14.26 -7.98
C GLN A 132 15.75 -14.39 -6.52
N GLN A 133 15.24 -15.39 -5.78
CA GLN A 133 15.61 -15.70 -4.40
C GLN A 133 15.32 -14.58 -3.38
N PHE A 134 14.31 -13.75 -3.62
CA PHE A 134 13.82 -12.85 -2.58
C PHE A 134 13.33 -13.66 -1.37
N SER A 135 13.69 -13.19 -0.18
CA SER A 135 13.27 -13.78 1.10
C SER A 135 12.60 -12.72 1.98
N PRO A 136 11.53 -13.07 2.70
CA PRO A 136 10.91 -12.16 3.66
C PRO A 136 11.82 -11.78 4.83
N ASP A 137 12.91 -12.54 5.05
CA ASP A 137 13.87 -12.29 6.15
C ASP A 137 15.04 -11.39 5.73
N VAL A 138 15.14 -11.01 4.43
CA VAL A 138 16.23 -10.19 3.88
C VAL A 138 15.64 -8.89 3.36
N TYR A 139 15.74 -7.84 4.17
CA TYR A 139 15.22 -6.50 3.85
C TYR A 139 16.18 -5.42 4.33
N GLU A 140 16.02 -4.21 3.80
CA GLU A 140 16.71 -3.03 4.33
C GLU A 140 16.29 -2.86 5.79
N PRO A 141 17.25 -2.57 6.71
CA PRO A 141 16.89 -2.21 8.07
C PRO A 141 15.89 -1.05 7.98
N ASP A 142 14.88 -1.09 8.86
CA ASP A 142 14.05 0.07 9.06
C ASP A 142 15.02 1.23 9.29
N GLU A 143 14.92 2.29 8.50
CA GLU A 143 15.52 3.54 8.93
C GLU A 143 14.81 3.82 10.25
N THR A 144 15.41 3.31 11.34
CA THR A 144 15.16 3.91 12.63
C THR A 144 15.71 5.31 12.45
N GLY A 145 14.88 6.16 11.86
CA GLY A 145 15.02 7.56 12.07
C GLY A 145 15.03 7.71 13.57
N GLU A 146 16.21 7.74 14.14
CA GLU A 146 16.47 8.61 15.26
C GLU A 146 16.29 10.05 14.75
N ASP A 147 15.18 10.32 14.10
CA ASP A 147 14.51 11.58 14.27
C ASP A 147 13.99 11.52 15.70
N ASP A 148 14.98 11.60 16.60
CA ASP A 148 14.75 11.85 17.99
C ASP A 148 14.08 13.23 18.11
N PHE A 149 12.76 13.23 17.83
CA PHE A 149 11.91 14.38 18.05
C PHE A 149 11.77 14.70 19.54
N SER A 150 12.48 13.99 20.44
CA SER A 150 12.52 14.28 21.87
C SER A 150 13.13 15.67 22.14
N ASP A 151 13.98 16.18 21.24
CA ASP A 151 14.58 17.52 21.31
C ASP A 151 13.80 18.58 20.52
N VAL A 152 12.75 18.22 19.79
CA VAL A 152 11.91 19.18 19.08
C VAL A 152 10.96 19.85 20.09
N ASN A 153 11.32 21.03 20.48
CA ASN A 153 10.46 21.86 21.34
C ASN A 153 9.20 22.27 20.55
N PRO A 154 8.02 21.77 20.92
CA PRO A 154 6.76 22.08 20.20
C PRO A 154 6.48 23.58 20.09
N ALA A 155 7.00 24.40 21.02
CA ALA A 155 6.86 25.84 20.99
C ALA A 155 7.74 26.52 19.92
N GLU A 156 8.92 25.95 19.61
CA GLU A 156 9.80 26.46 18.55
C GLU A 156 9.27 26.09 17.18
N VAL A 157 8.72 24.89 17.01
CA VAL A 157 8.03 24.47 15.77
C VAL A 157 6.82 25.38 15.52
N ARG A 158 6.02 25.66 16.54
CA ARG A 158 4.88 26.54 16.43
C ARG A 158 5.28 27.98 16.05
N ALA A 159 6.33 28.50 16.64
CA ALA A 159 6.85 29.83 16.32
C ALA A 159 7.41 29.91 14.88
N ALA A 160 8.06 28.85 14.39
CA ALA A 160 8.55 28.76 13.02
C ALA A 160 7.41 28.66 11.99
N LEU A 161 6.34 27.93 12.32
CA LEU A 161 5.13 27.81 11.50
C LEU A 161 4.35 29.13 11.43
N GLU A 162 4.21 29.86 12.56
CA GLU A 162 3.56 31.16 12.62
C GLU A 162 4.30 32.24 11.83
N ALA A 163 5.63 32.11 11.67
CA ALA A 163 6.45 33.02 10.87
C ALA A 163 6.37 32.77 9.35
N GLY A 164 5.85 31.64 8.91
CA GLY A 164 5.85 31.19 7.51
C GLY A 164 4.57 31.41 6.69
N GLY A 165 3.47 31.95 7.28
CA GLY A 165 2.20 32.28 6.59
C GLY A 165 1.08 31.27 6.76
N SER A 166 -0.13 31.75 7.04
CA SER A 166 -1.25 31.08 7.71
C SER A 166 -1.98 29.96 6.95
N GLY A 167 -1.81 29.80 5.66
CA GLY A 167 -2.64 28.83 4.89
C GLY A 167 -2.11 27.38 4.88
N PHE A 168 -0.81 27.19 5.05
CA PHE A 168 -0.21 25.87 5.08
C PHE A 168 -0.23 25.24 6.48
N VAL A 169 -0.20 26.08 7.51
CA VAL A 169 -0.16 25.70 8.91
C VAL A 169 -1.47 25.03 9.35
N ASP A 170 -2.61 25.56 8.92
CA ASP A 170 -3.93 25.02 9.30
C ASP A 170 -4.14 23.61 8.77
N GLN A 171 -3.65 23.30 7.57
CA GLN A 171 -3.75 21.96 6.97
C GLN A 171 -2.84 20.94 7.67
N VAL A 172 -1.59 21.33 7.95
CA VAL A 172 -0.62 20.45 8.63
C VAL A 172 -1.06 20.16 10.08
N MET A 173 -1.60 21.15 10.80
CA MET A 173 -2.08 20.95 12.17
C MET A 173 -3.32 20.05 12.23
N VAL A 174 -4.26 20.15 11.29
CA VAL A 174 -5.40 19.25 11.18
C VAL A 174 -4.94 17.81 10.91
N ASP A 175 -3.92 17.62 10.09
CA ASP A 175 -3.40 16.29 9.79
C ASP A 175 -2.60 15.69 10.96
N VAL A 176 -1.82 16.51 11.69
CA VAL A 176 -1.10 16.09 12.91
C VAL A 176 -2.06 15.75 14.04
N GLU A 177 -3.10 16.56 14.27
CA GLU A 177 -4.11 16.27 15.29
C GLU A 177 -4.93 15.02 14.93
N ARG A 178 -5.20 14.78 13.65
CA ARG A 178 -5.89 13.58 13.16
C ARG A 178 -5.04 12.32 13.34
N ILE A 179 -3.73 12.40 13.05
CA ILE A 179 -2.78 11.32 13.26
C ILE A 179 -2.58 11.03 14.74
N ALA A 180 -2.45 12.07 15.58
CA ALA A 180 -2.33 11.92 17.02
C ALA A 180 -3.61 11.32 17.65
N ALA A 181 -4.80 11.71 17.18
CA ALA A 181 -6.06 11.15 17.61
C ALA A 181 -6.24 9.68 17.16
N ALA A 182 -5.76 9.33 15.97
CA ALA A 182 -5.78 7.98 15.48
C ALA A 182 -4.81 7.06 16.26
N ASN A 183 -3.65 7.57 16.65
CA ASN A 183 -2.66 6.86 17.48
C ASN A 183 -3.04 6.79 18.96
N ALA A 184 -3.86 7.69 19.46
CA ALA A 184 -4.38 7.68 20.85
C ALA A 184 -5.60 6.77 21.02
N ALA A 185 -6.24 6.36 19.95
CA ALA A 185 -7.38 5.45 19.94
C ALA A 185 -6.90 4.01 19.72
N ASP A 186 -6.12 3.48 20.66
CA ASP A 186 -5.74 2.06 20.71
C ASP A 186 -6.93 1.24 21.21
N ALA A 187 -7.91 1.02 20.33
CA ALA A 187 -8.88 -0.09 20.34
C ALA A 187 -9.61 -0.09 18.98
N PRO A 188 -9.75 -1.23 18.31
CA PRO A 188 -10.55 -1.30 17.10
C PRO A 188 -12.04 -1.25 17.46
N ASP A 189 -12.59 -0.07 17.59
CA ASP A 189 -14.02 0.11 17.45
C ASP A 189 -14.30 0.05 15.95
N VAL A 190 -14.61 -1.15 15.49
CA VAL A 190 -15.03 -1.37 14.11
C VAL A 190 -16.33 -0.59 13.94
N PRO A 191 -16.38 0.43 13.07
CA PRO A 191 -17.61 1.15 12.83
C PRO A 191 -18.70 0.17 12.39
N ASP A 192 -19.87 0.24 13.04
CA ASP A 192 -21.06 -0.52 12.65
C ASP A 192 -21.56 0.00 11.29
N TRP A 193 -21.09 -0.63 10.22
CA TRP A 193 -21.44 -0.31 8.84
C TRP A 193 -22.83 -0.81 8.42
N THR A 194 -23.62 -1.41 9.32
CA THR A 194 -24.97 -1.92 9.02
C THR A 194 -25.95 -0.80 8.61
N GLN A 195 -25.68 0.45 8.98
CA GLN A 195 -26.54 1.60 8.62
C GLN A 195 -26.35 2.11 7.17
N TYR A 196 -25.37 1.60 6.42
CA TYR A 196 -25.16 1.96 5.00
C TYR A 196 -25.65 0.87 4.02
N ALA A 197 -26.26 -0.19 4.52
CA ALA A 197 -26.83 -1.27 3.70
C ALA A 197 -28.22 -0.97 3.11
N LEU A 198 -28.66 0.28 3.09
CA LEU A 198 -29.98 0.69 2.59
C LEU A 198 -29.90 1.46 1.27
N PHE A 199 -29.18 0.95 0.29
CA PHE A 199 -29.47 1.23 -1.13
C PHE A 199 -29.09 0.02 -1.97
N SER A 200 -30.05 -0.91 -2.02
CA SER A 200 -30.16 -1.96 -3.03
C SER A 200 -30.82 -1.40 -4.27
#